data_290ee1f1231ff80140decf1d9cceb1ab
#
_entry.id   290ee1f1231ff80140decf1d9cceb1ab
#
_cell.length_a   1.000
_cell.length_b   1.000
_cell.length_c   1.000
_cell.angle_alpha   90.00
_cell.angle_beta   90.00
_cell.angle_gamma   90.00
#
_symmetry.space_group_name_H-M   'P 1'
#
loop_
_entity.id
_entity.type
_entity.pdbx_description
1 polymer ?
#
loop_
_entity_poly.entity_id
_entity_poly.type
_entity_poly.pdbx_seq_one_letter_code
_entity_poly.pdbx_strand_id
1 'polypeptide(L)'
;MLIGPSGCGKTTTLKMINRLIPLSEGYIYFKDKPISDYPVYEMRWDIGYVLQQIALFPHMTIKENIAQVPQMKKWKDNDIDLRVDELLTMVGLNPEQFKNRKPDELSGGQRQRVGVVRALAADPPVIIMDEPFSALDPISREKLQDDLIHLQTQIKKTIVFVTHDIQEAMKLGDRICLLNEGRVEQIDTPDSFRTQPKSDFVKQFMGSHLDTTHNIVNQVKIKDLGINRPVDDNASVIHYPEVDAELY
;
A
#
# COMPACT_ATOMS: atom_id res chain seq x y z
N MET A 1 -4.47 -1.43 7.28
CA MET A 1 -3.20 -0.69 7.40
C MET A 1 -2.63 -0.87 8.79
N LEU A 2 -1.32 -1.05 8.95
CA LEU A 2 -0.60 -1.03 10.23
C LEU A 2 0.25 0.22 10.29
N ILE A 3 -0.01 1.11 11.24
CA ILE A 3 0.72 2.37 11.44
C ILE A 3 1.23 2.47 12.87
N GLY A 4 2.08 3.44 13.14
CA GLY A 4 2.60 3.74 14.48
C GLY A 4 4.05 4.23 14.45
N PRO A 5 4.57 4.67 15.60
CA PRO A 5 5.94 5.15 15.73
C PRO A 5 6.98 4.13 15.27
N SER A 6 8.20 4.59 14.99
CA SER A 6 9.32 3.69 14.71
C SER A 6 9.56 2.75 15.89
N GLY A 7 9.82 1.47 15.61
CA GLY A 7 10.05 0.48 16.67
C GLY A 7 8.81 -0.09 17.37
N CYS A 8 7.58 0.34 17.04
CA CYS A 8 6.37 -0.17 17.70
C CYS A 8 5.97 -1.61 17.30
N GLY A 9 6.70 -2.28 16.40
CA GLY A 9 6.48 -3.69 16.06
C GLY A 9 5.80 -3.97 14.71
N LYS A 10 5.55 -2.97 13.85
CA LYS A 10 4.85 -3.17 12.55
C LYS A 10 5.48 -4.24 11.65
N THR A 11 6.75 -4.06 11.28
CA THR A 11 7.50 -5.03 10.45
C THR A 11 7.65 -6.38 11.14
N THR A 12 7.80 -6.40 12.48
CA THR A 12 7.82 -7.65 13.26
C THR A 12 6.50 -8.40 13.10
N THR A 13 5.36 -7.70 13.19
CA THR A 13 4.03 -8.29 12.97
C THR A 13 3.90 -8.87 11.56
N LEU A 14 4.34 -8.16 10.51
CA LEU A 14 4.35 -8.72 9.14
C LEU A 14 5.21 -9.98 9.03
N LYS A 15 6.39 -9.98 9.65
CA LYS A 15 7.29 -11.14 9.65
C LYS A 15 6.71 -12.33 10.40
N MET A 16 5.92 -12.10 11.45
CA MET A 16 5.17 -13.17 12.13
C MET A 16 4.05 -13.74 11.26
N ILE A 17 3.30 -12.90 10.54
CA ILE A 17 2.25 -13.34 9.60
C ILE A 17 2.83 -14.29 8.55
N ASN A 18 4.01 -13.99 8.00
CA ASN A 18 4.69 -14.83 7.01
C ASN A 18 5.62 -15.90 7.64
N ARG A 19 5.54 -16.10 8.96
CA ARG A 19 6.36 -17.07 9.71
C ARG A 19 7.87 -16.93 9.48
N LEU A 20 8.35 -15.69 9.22
CA LEU A 20 9.78 -15.38 9.19
C LEU A 20 10.34 -15.20 10.60
N ILE A 21 9.46 -14.84 11.55
CA ILE A 21 9.72 -14.80 13.00
C ILE A 21 8.67 -15.68 13.67
N PRO A 22 9.04 -16.58 14.59
CA PRO A 22 8.08 -17.39 15.34
C PRO A 22 7.28 -16.51 16.30
N LEU A 23 6.04 -16.91 16.59
CA LEU A 23 5.26 -16.36 17.69
C LEU A 23 5.79 -16.92 19.00
N SER A 24 5.94 -16.07 20.02
CA SER A 24 6.24 -16.51 21.39
C SER A 24 4.98 -17.01 22.09
N GLU A 25 3.85 -16.32 21.88
CA GLU A 25 2.55 -16.65 22.45
C GLU A 25 1.42 -16.24 21.49
N GLY A 26 0.23 -16.83 21.66
CA GLY A 26 -0.96 -16.54 20.87
C GLY A 26 -0.98 -17.25 19.51
N TYR A 27 -1.93 -16.84 18.67
CA TYR A 27 -2.18 -17.47 17.37
C TYR A 27 -2.45 -16.41 16.30
N ILE A 28 -1.99 -16.68 15.09
CA ILE A 28 -2.42 -15.98 13.88
C ILE A 28 -3.21 -16.99 13.04
N TYR A 29 -4.37 -16.59 12.57
CA TYR A 29 -5.22 -17.44 11.75
C TYR A 29 -5.16 -16.99 10.29
N PHE A 30 -5.11 -17.96 9.39
CA PHE A 30 -5.20 -17.80 7.96
C PHE A 30 -6.24 -18.79 7.42
N LYS A 31 -7.30 -18.30 6.77
CA LYS A 31 -8.43 -19.15 6.35
C LYS A 31 -8.97 -20.02 7.50
N ASP A 32 -9.26 -19.38 8.64
CA ASP A 32 -9.81 -20.00 9.86
C ASP A 32 -8.96 -21.11 10.51
N LYS A 33 -7.70 -21.28 10.06
CA LYS A 33 -6.76 -22.26 10.59
C LYS A 33 -5.51 -21.54 11.13
N PRO A 34 -4.96 -21.93 12.31
CA PRO A 34 -3.70 -21.37 12.78
C PRO A 34 -2.58 -21.52 11.74
N ILE A 35 -1.79 -20.45 11.55
CA ILE A 35 -0.68 -20.50 10.59
C ILE A 35 0.37 -21.56 10.95
N SER A 36 0.49 -21.94 12.24
CA SER A 36 1.35 -23.02 12.70
C SER A 36 1.04 -24.36 12.06
N ASP A 37 -0.23 -24.60 11.71
CA ASP A 37 -0.73 -25.89 11.24
C ASP A 37 -0.57 -26.07 9.71
N TYR A 38 -0.09 -25.05 9.02
CA TYR A 38 0.22 -25.12 7.59
C TYR A 38 1.66 -25.58 7.37
N PRO A 39 1.95 -26.36 6.31
CA PRO A 39 3.29 -26.47 5.78
C PRO A 39 3.81 -25.07 5.41
N VAL A 40 5.00 -24.71 5.92
CA VAL A 40 5.54 -23.33 5.80
C VAL A 40 5.59 -22.86 4.35
N TYR A 41 6.04 -23.73 3.45
CA TYR A 41 6.21 -23.38 2.03
C TYR A 41 4.86 -23.13 1.35
N GLU A 42 3.88 -24.00 1.58
CA GLU A 42 2.55 -23.87 0.98
C GLU A 42 1.86 -22.58 1.46
N MET A 43 1.93 -22.27 2.75
CA MET A 43 1.40 -21.04 3.31
C MET A 43 2.06 -19.80 2.66
N ARG A 44 3.38 -19.80 2.50
CA ARG A 44 4.12 -18.70 1.89
C ARG A 44 3.79 -18.50 0.41
N TRP A 45 3.40 -19.53 -0.31
CA TRP A 45 2.92 -19.41 -1.69
C TRP A 45 1.55 -18.73 -1.80
N ASP A 46 0.78 -18.79 -0.71
CA ASP A 46 -0.55 -18.15 -0.59
C ASP A 46 -0.47 -16.74 0.05
N ILE A 47 0.74 -16.26 0.32
CA ILE A 47 0.98 -14.90 0.85
C ILE A 47 1.98 -14.20 -0.07
N GLY A 48 1.51 -13.23 -0.84
CA GLY A 48 2.38 -12.33 -1.59
C GLY A 48 3.12 -11.39 -0.65
N TYR A 49 4.44 -11.16 -0.87
CA TYR A 49 5.21 -10.26 -0.02
C TYR A 49 5.93 -9.20 -0.85
N VAL A 50 5.56 -7.93 -0.60
CA VAL A 50 6.26 -6.76 -1.13
C VAL A 50 7.17 -6.21 -0.04
N LEU A 51 8.47 -6.29 -0.26
CA LEU A 51 9.50 -5.83 0.67
C LEU A 51 9.73 -4.33 0.54
N GLN A 52 10.15 -3.68 1.63
CA GLN A 52 10.54 -2.27 1.69
C GLN A 52 11.63 -1.95 0.65
N GLN A 53 12.66 -2.77 0.58
CA GLN A 53 13.64 -2.70 -0.50
C GLN A 53 13.18 -3.59 -1.65
N ILE A 54 13.20 -3.05 -2.88
CA ILE A 54 12.82 -3.78 -4.08
C ILE A 54 13.83 -4.91 -4.32
N ALA A 55 13.57 -6.06 -3.74
CA ALA A 55 14.45 -7.22 -3.82
C ALA A 55 14.16 -8.04 -5.09
N LEU A 56 14.29 -7.42 -6.27
CA LEU A 56 14.29 -8.17 -7.53
C LEU A 56 15.64 -8.88 -7.68
N PHE A 57 15.61 -10.09 -8.24
CA PHE A 57 16.81 -10.84 -8.55
C PHE A 57 17.54 -10.18 -9.73
N PRO A 58 18.73 -9.59 -9.52
CA PRO A 58 19.36 -8.74 -10.54
C PRO A 58 19.85 -9.53 -11.77
N HIS A 59 20.11 -10.80 -11.62
CA HIS A 59 20.54 -11.70 -12.69
C HIS A 59 19.41 -12.30 -13.53
N MET A 60 18.16 -12.12 -13.07
CA MET A 60 16.95 -12.62 -13.74
C MET A 60 16.26 -11.51 -14.52
N THR A 61 15.61 -11.87 -15.62
CA THR A 61 14.69 -10.98 -16.35
C THR A 61 13.47 -10.64 -15.51
N ILE A 62 12.69 -9.66 -15.94
CA ILE A 62 11.41 -9.28 -15.30
C ILE A 62 10.43 -10.45 -15.34
N LYS A 63 10.33 -11.16 -16.47
CA LYS A 63 9.54 -12.39 -16.59
C LYS A 63 9.96 -13.43 -15.56
N GLU A 64 11.25 -13.74 -15.48
CA GLU A 64 11.79 -14.72 -14.52
C GLU A 64 11.55 -14.32 -13.07
N ASN A 65 11.68 -13.02 -12.73
CA ASN A 65 11.34 -12.50 -11.41
C ASN A 65 9.88 -12.73 -11.04
N ILE A 66 8.95 -12.45 -11.96
CA ILE A 66 7.51 -12.63 -11.74
C ILE A 66 7.14 -14.12 -11.67
N ALA A 67 7.78 -14.97 -12.49
CA ALA A 67 7.47 -16.38 -12.62
C ALA A 67 7.87 -17.26 -11.43
N GLN A 68 8.67 -16.74 -10.46
CA GLN A 68 9.26 -17.57 -9.39
C GLN A 68 8.24 -18.41 -8.62
N VAL A 69 7.22 -17.80 -8.05
CA VAL A 69 6.23 -18.54 -7.26
C VAL A 69 5.31 -19.40 -8.12
N PRO A 70 4.80 -18.95 -9.27
CA PRO A 70 4.10 -19.84 -10.22
C PRO A 70 4.88 -21.09 -10.60
N GLN A 71 6.19 -20.97 -10.88
CA GLN A 71 7.07 -22.13 -11.17
C GLN A 71 7.18 -23.08 -9.98
N MET A 72 7.36 -22.54 -8.76
CA MET A 72 7.37 -23.37 -7.53
C MET A 72 6.04 -24.10 -7.33
N LYS A 73 4.91 -23.48 -7.71
CA LYS A 73 3.56 -24.09 -7.72
C LYS A 73 3.34 -25.00 -8.92
N LYS A 74 4.34 -25.22 -9.77
CA LYS A 74 4.32 -26.08 -10.97
C LYS A 74 3.23 -25.69 -11.98
N TRP A 75 3.01 -24.41 -12.17
CA TRP A 75 2.15 -23.94 -13.26
C TRP A 75 2.77 -24.28 -14.61
N LYS A 76 1.96 -24.42 -15.64
CA LYS A 76 2.45 -24.65 -17.00
C LYS A 76 3.10 -23.37 -17.54
N ASP A 77 4.15 -23.51 -18.33
CA ASP A 77 4.90 -22.37 -18.87
C ASP A 77 4.00 -21.38 -19.63
N ASN A 78 3.05 -21.90 -20.41
CA ASN A 78 2.12 -21.06 -21.14
C ASN A 78 1.20 -20.23 -20.22
N ASP A 79 0.75 -20.80 -19.09
CA ASP A 79 -0.09 -20.09 -18.12
C ASP A 79 0.73 -19.02 -17.39
N ILE A 80 2.01 -19.30 -17.13
CA ILE A 80 2.95 -18.34 -16.56
C ILE A 80 3.17 -17.17 -17.52
N ASP A 81 3.38 -17.42 -18.80
CA ASP A 81 3.60 -16.38 -19.80
C ASP A 81 2.40 -15.45 -19.93
N LEU A 82 1.19 -16.01 -20.01
CA LEU A 82 -0.04 -15.24 -20.03
C LEU A 82 -0.21 -14.41 -18.75
N ARG A 83 0.11 -14.99 -17.59
CA ARG A 83 0.00 -14.30 -16.31
C ARG A 83 1.00 -13.17 -16.18
N VAL A 84 2.23 -13.34 -16.67
CA VAL A 84 3.26 -12.28 -16.70
C VAL A 84 2.80 -11.11 -17.57
N ASP A 85 2.28 -11.41 -18.78
CA ASP A 85 1.80 -10.39 -19.70
C ASP A 85 0.59 -9.62 -19.14
N GLU A 86 -0.36 -10.32 -18.52
CA GLU A 86 -1.50 -9.73 -17.80
C GLU A 86 -1.03 -8.76 -16.70
N LEU A 87 -0.15 -9.22 -15.82
CA LEU A 87 0.31 -8.47 -14.66
C LEU A 87 1.16 -7.25 -15.06
N LEU A 88 2.02 -7.35 -16.05
CA LEU A 88 2.77 -6.21 -16.58
C LEU A 88 1.84 -5.16 -17.18
N THR A 89 0.84 -5.60 -17.96
CA THR A 89 -0.17 -4.71 -18.53
C THR A 89 -0.95 -3.99 -17.43
N MET A 90 -1.35 -4.70 -16.39
CA MET A 90 -2.09 -4.16 -15.24
C MET A 90 -1.38 -2.99 -14.53
N VAL A 91 -0.04 -3.02 -14.48
CA VAL A 91 0.76 -1.93 -13.89
C VAL A 91 1.31 -0.94 -14.94
N GLY A 92 0.76 -0.94 -16.15
CA GLY A 92 1.12 -0.01 -17.20
C GLY A 92 2.53 -0.21 -17.78
N LEU A 93 3.04 -1.44 -17.74
CA LEU A 93 4.29 -1.84 -18.37
C LEU A 93 3.99 -2.72 -19.58
N ASN A 94 4.40 -2.28 -20.78
CA ASN A 94 4.19 -3.08 -22.01
C ASN A 94 5.00 -4.38 -21.93
N PRO A 95 4.35 -5.59 -21.95
CA PRO A 95 5.03 -6.87 -21.82
C PRO A 95 6.14 -7.09 -22.84
N GLU A 96 5.89 -6.75 -24.13
CA GLU A 96 6.88 -6.95 -25.20
C GLU A 96 8.17 -6.16 -24.96
N GLN A 97 8.06 -4.99 -24.31
CA GLN A 97 9.20 -4.12 -24.03
C GLN A 97 9.92 -4.46 -22.74
N PHE A 98 9.22 -4.99 -21.72
CA PHE A 98 9.74 -5.09 -20.36
C PHE A 98 10.04 -6.51 -19.90
N LYS A 99 9.32 -7.53 -20.37
CA LYS A 99 9.44 -8.89 -19.83
C LYS A 99 10.84 -9.49 -19.92
N ASN A 100 11.59 -9.13 -20.97
CA ASN A 100 12.95 -9.66 -21.19
C ASN A 100 14.07 -8.76 -20.65
N ARG A 101 13.74 -7.56 -20.10
CA ARG A 101 14.70 -6.67 -19.47
C ARG A 101 15.14 -7.21 -18.11
N LYS A 102 16.30 -6.72 -17.65
CA LYS A 102 16.78 -6.93 -16.28
C LYS A 102 16.39 -5.77 -15.37
N PRO A 103 16.37 -5.94 -14.04
CA PRO A 103 15.99 -4.90 -13.09
C PRO A 103 16.81 -3.60 -13.18
N ASP A 104 18.09 -3.67 -13.56
CA ASP A 104 18.99 -2.51 -13.73
C ASP A 104 18.62 -1.63 -14.93
N GLU A 105 17.89 -2.16 -15.90
CA GLU A 105 17.37 -1.43 -17.04
C GLU A 105 16.06 -0.67 -16.76
N LEU A 106 15.52 -0.75 -15.53
CA LEU A 106 14.25 -0.15 -15.12
C LEU A 106 14.49 1.05 -14.19
N SER A 107 13.58 2.04 -14.25
CA SER A 107 13.53 3.11 -13.25
C SER A 107 13.10 2.57 -11.87
N GLY A 108 13.33 3.33 -10.80
CA GLY A 108 12.93 2.96 -9.43
C GLY A 108 11.44 2.64 -9.34
N GLY A 109 10.57 3.49 -9.90
CA GLY A 109 9.12 3.27 -9.92
C GLY A 109 8.70 2.04 -10.75
N GLN A 110 9.37 1.78 -11.88
CA GLN A 110 9.12 0.58 -12.67
C GLN A 110 9.52 -0.69 -11.92
N ARG A 111 10.68 -0.69 -11.24
CA ARG A 111 11.08 -1.81 -10.37
C ARG A 111 10.07 -2.05 -9.26
N GLN A 112 9.54 -0.97 -8.65
CA GLN A 112 8.52 -1.11 -7.59
C GLN A 112 7.24 -1.77 -8.11
N ARG A 113 6.73 -1.35 -9.27
CA ARG A 113 5.58 -2.00 -9.92
C ARG A 113 5.83 -3.48 -10.19
N VAL A 114 7.00 -3.83 -10.69
CA VAL A 114 7.38 -5.25 -10.87
C VAL A 114 7.41 -5.98 -9.54
N GLY A 115 7.91 -5.37 -8.47
CA GLY A 115 7.88 -5.94 -7.11
C GLY A 115 6.45 -6.26 -6.62
N VAL A 116 5.51 -5.35 -6.89
CA VAL A 116 4.08 -5.55 -6.56
C VAL A 116 3.49 -6.71 -7.37
N VAL A 117 3.66 -6.72 -8.69
CA VAL A 117 3.07 -7.79 -9.53
C VAL A 117 3.74 -9.14 -9.32
N ARG A 118 5.02 -9.17 -8.93
CA ARG A 118 5.68 -10.41 -8.51
C ARG A 118 4.98 -11.03 -7.29
N ALA A 119 4.59 -10.21 -6.33
CA ALA A 119 3.84 -10.69 -5.18
C ALA A 119 2.43 -11.22 -5.54
N LEU A 120 1.85 -10.75 -6.64
CA LEU A 120 0.55 -11.16 -7.18
C LEU A 120 0.61 -12.38 -8.11
N ALA A 121 1.81 -12.78 -8.56
CA ALA A 121 1.98 -13.70 -9.68
C ALA A 121 1.24 -15.04 -9.50
N ALA A 122 1.32 -15.63 -8.32
CA ALA A 122 0.70 -16.92 -8.00
C ALA A 122 -0.76 -16.80 -7.52
N ASP A 123 -1.39 -15.64 -7.72
CA ASP A 123 -2.76 -15.31 -7.30
C ASP A 123 -3.03 -15.54 -5.79
N PRO A 124 -2.18 -15.02 -4.88
CA PRO A 124 -2.34 -15.26 -3.45
C PRO A 124 -3.60 -14.57 -2.91
N PRO A 125 -4.32 -15.15 -1.93
CA PRO A 125 -5.46 -14.53 -1.28
C PRO A 125 -5.09 -13.35 -0.37
N VAL A 126 -3.85 -13.32 0.12
CA VAL A 126 -3.32 -12.26 1.00
C VAL A 126 -2.02 -11.69 0.44
N ILE A 127 -1.88 -10.37 0.51
CA ILE A 127 -0.66 -9.66 0.16
C ILE A 127 -0.21 -8.87 1.40
N ILE A 128 1.05 -8.97 1.75
CA ILE A 128 1.66 -8.16 2.80
C ILE A 128 2.67 -7.20 2.16
N MET A 129 2.63 -5.93 2.58
CA MET A 129 3.48 -4.87 2.04
C MET A 129 4.17 -4.13 3.18
N ASP A 130 5.49 -4.10 3.17
CA ASP A 130 6.30 -3.43 4.18
C ASP A 130 6.87 -2.14 3.59
N GLU A 131 6.27 -0.99 3.94
CA GLU A 131 6.65 0.35 3.48
C GLU A 131 6.96 0.45 1.97
N PRO A 132 6.08 0.00 1.08
CA PRO A 132 6.41 -0.17 -0.33
C PRO A 132 6.70 1.13 -1.07
N PHE A 133 6.36 2.29 -0.50
CA PHE A 133 6.56 3.59 -1.15
C PHE A 133 7.68 4.43 -0.54
N SER A 134 8.37 3.94 0.50
CA SER A 134 9.35 4.72 1.28
C SER A 134 10.55 5.21 0.47
N ALA A 135 10.94 4.49 -0.59
CA ALA A 135 12.08 4.83 -1.44
C ALA A 135 11.72 5.67 -2.69
N LEU A 136 10.47 6.12 -2.82
CA LEU A 136 9.99 6.86 -3.99
C LEU A 136 9.97 8.37 -3.74
N ASP A 137 10.22 9.13 -4.81
CA ASP A 137 9.95 10.55 -4.83
C ASP A 137 8.43 10.83 -4.73
N PRO A 138 8.01 12.04 -4.31
CA PRO A 138 6.59 12.34 -4.05
C PRO A 138 5.67 12.07 -5.25
N ILE A 139 6.08 12.44 -6.48
CA ILE A 139 5.26 12.29 -7.69
C ILE A 139 5.08 10.81 -8.04
N SER A 140 6.18 10.04 -8.01
CA SER A 140 6.14 8.59 -8.26
C SER A 140 5.34 7.85 -7.20
N ARG A 141 5.42 8.31 -5.93
CA ARG A 141 4.66 7.75 -4.81
C ARG A 141 3.16 7.93 -5.00
N GLU A 142 2.70 9.16 -5.28
CA GLU A 142 1.29 9.45 -5.50
C GLU A 142 0.71 8.62 -6.64
N LYS A 143 1.41 8.60 -7.78
CA LYS A 143 1.00 7.78 -8.92
C LYS A 143 0.89 6.29 -8.58
N LEU A 144 1.84 5.74 -7.82
CA LEU A 144 1.82 4.33 -7.46
C LEU A 144 0.74 4.00 -6.43
N GLN A 145 0.38 4.96 -5.55
CA GLN A 145 -0.76 4.83 -4.65
C GLN A 145 -2.08 4.73 -5.44
N ASP A 146 -2.26 5.59 -6.45
CA ASP A 146 -3.45 5.57 -7.30
C ASP A 146 -3.50 4.28 -8.13
N ASP A 147 -2.38 3.85 -8.69
CA ASP A 147 -2.26 2.55 -9.37
C ASP A 147 -2.64 1.39 -8.43
N LEU A 148 -2.27 1.44 -7.13
CA LEU A 148 -2.60 0.41 -6.16
C LEU A 148 -4.10 0.41 -5.80
N ILE A 149 -4.73 1.58 -5.67
CA ILE A 149 -6.18 1.69 -5.47
C ILE A 149 -6.91 1.05 -6.66
N HIS A 150 -6.53 1.42 -7.88
CA HIS A 150 -7.12 0.87 -9.09
C HIS A 150 -6.91 -0.66 -9.17
N LEU A 151 -5.71 -1.12 -8.87
CA LEU A 151 -5.38 -2.54 -8.81
C LEU A 151 -6.29 -3.28 -7.80
N GLN A 152 -6.46 -2.73 -6.58
CA GLN A 152 -7.27 -3.35 -5.53
C GLN A 152 -8.74 -3.50 -5.95
N THR A 153 -9.30 -2.55 -6.70
CA THR A 153 -10.68 -2.67 -7.22
C THR A 153 -10.84 -3.86 -8.17
N GLN A 154 -9.80 -4.21 -8.90
CA GLN A 154 -9.80 -5.33 -9.85
C GLN A 154 -9.56 -6.67 -9.16
N ILE A 155 -8.54 -6.75 -8.29
CA ILE A 155 -8.10 -8.04 -7.71
C ILE A 155 -8.87 -8.44 -6.46
N LYS A 156 -9.45 -7.50 -5.71
CA LYS A 156 -10.23 -7.72 -4.46
C LYS A 156 -9.52 -8.64 -3.46
N LYS A 157 -8.23 -8.44 -3.23
CA LYS A 157 -7.41 -9.22 -2.30
C LYS A 157 -7.35 -8.58 -0.92
N THR A 158 -7.09 -9.38 0.11
CA THR A 158 -6.75 -8.84 1.42
C THR A 158 -5.32 -8.31 1.41
N ILE A 159 -5.15 -7.02 1.70
CA ILE A 159 -3.83 -6.39 1.76
C ILE A 159 -3.53 -5.96 3.20
N VAL A 160 -2.46 -6.50 3.79
CA VAL A 160 -1.89 -6.02 5.05
C VAL A 160 -0.73 -5.11 4.71
N PHE A 161 -0.88 -3.83 4.95
CA PHE A 161 0.05 -2.79 4.52
C PHE A 161 0.65 -2.08 5.73
N VAL A 162 1.97 -2.00 5.80
CA VAL A 162 2.70 -1.23 6.80
C VAL A 162 3.19 0.07 6.19
N THR A 163 2.95 1.16 6.89
CA THR A 163 3.53 2.47 6.58
C THR A 163 3.77 3.28 7.85
N HIS A 164 4.68 4.21 7.78
CA HIS A 164 4.86 5.27 8.79
C HIS A 164 4.14 6.57 8.38
N ASP A 165 3.62 6.63 7.15
CA ASP A 165 2.89 7.79 6.63
C ASP A 165 1.40 7.66 6.91
N ILE A 166 0.87 8.60 7.71
CA ILE A 166 -0.54 8.63 8.10
C ILE A 166 -1.42 8.96 6.89
N GLN A 167 -0.95 9.80 5.98
CA GLN A 167 -1.74 10.17 4.80
C GLN A 167 -1.93 8.96 3.88
N GLU A 168 -0.90 8.11 3.72
CA GLU A 168 -1.05 6.83 3.02
C GLU A 168 -2.10 5.94 3.68
N ALA A 169 -2.06 5.83 5.01
CA ALA A 169 -3.01 5.01 5.74
C ALA A 169 -4.45 5.52 5.60
N MET A 170 -4.63 6.83 5.62
CA MET A 170 -5.93 7.50 5.46
C MET A 170 -6.46 7.40 4.02
N LYS A 171 -5.57 7.43 3.02
CA LYS A 171 -5.94 7.36 1.59
C LYS A 171 -6.25 5.94 1.14
N LEU A 172 -5.46 4.96 1.60
CA LEU A 172 -5.47 3.59 1.05
C LEU A 172 -6.19 2.57 1.96
N GLY A 173 -6.43 2.90 3.21
CA GLY A 173 -6.88 1.92 4.20
C GLY A 173 -8.38 1.84 4.34
N ASP A 174 -8.98 0.65 4.19
CA ASP A 174 -10.34 0.39 4.67
C ASP A 174 -10.39 0.36 6.20
N ARG A 175 -9.34 -0.18 6.83
CA ARG A 175 -9.15 -0.21 8.28
C ARG A 175 -7.70 0.12 8.64
N ILE A 176 -7.55 0.86 9.73
CA ILE A 176 -6.24 1.25 10.28
C ILE A 176 -6.09 0.59 11.66
N CYS A 177 -4.92 -0.01 11.90
CA CYS A 177 -4.48 -0.46 13.21
C CYS A 177 -3.29 0.38 13.63
N LEU A 178 -3.46 1.19 14.65
CA LEU A 178 -2.37 1.97 15.27
C LEU A 178 -1.71 1.15 16.36
N LEU A 179 -0.42 0.91 16.20
CA LEU A 179 0.43 0.24 17.18
C LEU A 179 1.29 1.26 17.93
N ASN A 180 1.45 1.04 19.23
CA ASN A 180 2.36 1.77 20.08
C ASN A 180 3.01 0.81 21.09
N GLU A 181 4.34 0.81 21.19
CA GLU A 181 5.10 -0.03 22.14
C GLU A 181 4.65 -1.51 22.15
N GLY A 182 4.38 -2.09 20.98
CA GLY A 182 3.94 -3.46 20.83
C GLY A 182 2.45 -3.71 21.16
N ARG A 183 1.68 -2.67 21.46
CA ARG A 183 0.26 -2.76 21.80
C ARG A 183 -0.60 -2.12 20.72
N VAL A 184 -1.84 -2.61 20.59
CA VAL A 184 -2.84 -2.02 19.72
C VAL A 184 -3.54 -0.88 20.47
N GLU A 185 -3.38 0.36 20.01
CA GLU A 185 -4.06 1.52 20.56
C GLU A 185 -5.48 1.66 19.99
N GLN A 186 -5.63 1.51 18.69
CA GLN A 186 -6.94 1.56 18.04
C GLN A 186 -6.93 0.76 16.74
N ILE A 187 -8.05 0.08 16.45
CA ILE A 187 -8.33 -0.50 15.13
C ILE A 187 -9.70 0.03 14.71
N ASP A 188 -9.74 0.78 13.60
CA ASP A 188 -10.98 1.38 13.12
C ASP A 188 -10.86 1.81 11.65
N THR A 189 -11.94 2.39 11.11
CA THR A 189 -11.92 3.06 9.80
C THR A 189 -11.16 4.39 9.86
N PRO A 190 -10.66 4.92 8.74
CA PRO A 190 -10.05 6.25 8.68
C PRO A 190 -10.93 7.35 9.28
N ASP A 191 -12.23 7.34 9.00
CA ASP A 191 -13.17 8.34 9.54
C ASP A 191 -13.31 8.27 11.05
N SER A 192 -13.34 7.06 11.63
CA SER A 192 -13.36 6.89 13.08
C SER A 192 -12.10 7.43 13.76
N PHE A 193 -10.94 7.27 13.13
CA PHE A 193 -9.69 7.89 13.62
C PHE A 193 -9.76 9.41 13.68
N ARG A 194 -10.47 10.06 12.74
CA ARG A 194 -10.66 11.50 12.72
C ARG A 194 -11.68 11.97 13.76
N THR A 195 -12.80 11.25 13.88
CA THR A 195 -13.98 11.72 14.64
C THR A 195 -14.03 11.18 16.06
N GLN A 196 -13.42 10.01 16.31
CA GLN A 196 -13.53 9.27 17.58
C GLN A 196 -12.19 8.65 18.00
N PRO A 197 -11.12 9.46 18.20
CA PRO A 197 -9.85 8.94 18.72
C PRO A 197 -10.03 8.37 20.12
N LYS A 198 -9.56 7.13 20.35
CA LYS A 198 -9.76 6.39 21.61
C LYS A 198 -8.90 6.86 22.77
N SER A 199 -7.81 7.57 22.51
CA SER A 199 -6.91 8.10 23.52
C SER A 199 -6.28 9.41 23.08
N ASP A 200 -5.69 10.14 24.04
CA ASP A 200 -4.92 11.36 23.74
C ASP A 200 -3.71 11.06 22.85
N PHE A 201 -3.10 9.89 23.01
CA PHE A 201 -2.03 9.45 22.12
C PHE A 201 -2.51 9.33 20.68
N VAL A 202 -3.66 8.67 20.44
CA VAL A 202 -4.24 8.56 19.08
C VAL A 202 -4.52 9.93 18.51
N LYS A 203 -5.15 10.82 19.31
CA LYS A 203 -5.45 12.19 18.89
C LYS A 203 -4.19 12.98 18.53
N GLN A 204 -3.16 12.91 19.36
CA GLN A 204 -1.87 13.58 19.11
C GLN A 204 -1.15 13.02 17.90
N PHE A 205 -1.10 11.68 17.77
CA PHE A 205 -0.45 11.00 16.67
C PHE A 205 -1.12 11.34 15.32
N MET A 206 -2.44 11.38 15.28
CA MET A 206 -3.21 11.77 14.09
C MET A 206 -3.18 13.28 13.85
N GLY A 207 -3.32 14.11 14.91
CA GLY A 207 -3.47 15.57 14.81
C GLY A 207 -2.25 16.28 14.23
N SER A 208 -1.05 15.83 14.53
CA SER A 208 0.18 16.38 13.95
C SER A 208 0.27 16.25 12.42
N HIS A 209 -0.56 15.43 11.82
CA HIS A 209 -0.59 15.17 10.37
C HIS A 209 -1.90 15.59 9.68
N LEU A 210 -3.00 15.77 10.43
CA LEU A 210 -4.28 16.24 9.88
C LEU A 210 -4.28 17.77 9.67
N ASP A 211 -3.56 18.52 10.51
CA ASP A 211 -3.46 19.98 10.43
C ASP A 211 -2.69 20.48 9.19
N THR A 212 -1.87 19.64 8.56
CA THR A 212 -1.09 20.04 7.38
C THR A 212 -1.97 20.28 6.15
N THR A 213 -3.09 19.58 6.04
CA THR A 213 -4.02 19.76 4.89
C THR A 213 -4.89 20.99 5.06
N HIS A 214 -5.25 21.35 6.30
CA HIS A 214 -6.03 22.59 6.57
C HIS A 214 -5.21 23.87 6.43
N ASN A 215 -3.90 23.83 6.74
CA ASN A 215 -3.03 25.00 6.63
C ASN A 215 -2.68 25.38 5.19
N ILE A 216 -2.69 24.47 4.24
CA ILE A 216 -2.41 24.79 2.83
C ILE A 216 -3.62 25.53 2.21
N VAL A 217 -4.83 25.13 2.53
CA VAL A 217 -6.03 25.79 2.00
C VAL A 217 -6.24 27.18 2.64
N ASN A 218 -5.85 27.37 3.90
CA ASN A 218 -5.97 28.66 4.58
C ASN A 218 -4.82 29.64 4.30
N GLN A 219 -3.71 29.22 3.67
CA GLN A 219 -2.58 30.11 3.36
C GLN A 219 -2.62 30.72 1.95
N VAL A 220 -3.45 30.22 1.04
CA VAL A 220 -3.70 30.89 -0.23
C VAL A 220 -4.70 32.02 0.02
N LYS A 221 -4.20 33.18 0.43
CA LYS A 221 -5.03 34.38 0.52
C LYS A 221 -5.43 34.79 -0.89
N ILE A 222 -6.71 35.09 -1.09
CA ILE A 222 -7.29 35.57 -2.36
C ILE A 222 -6.49 36.73 -2.98
N LYS A 223 -5.71 37.47 -2.19
CA LYS A 223 -4.77 38.51 -2.64
C LYS A 223 -3.69 37.99 -3.61
N ASP A 224 -3.30 36.73 -3.51
CA ASP A 224 -2.22 36.15 -4.32
C ASP A 224 -2.69 35.70 -5.72
N LEU A 225 -3.98 35.71 -5.96
CA LEU A 225 -4.60 35.33 -7.23
C LEU A 225 -4.86 36.52 -8.18
N GLY A 226 -4.49 37.75 -7.80
CA GLY A 226 -4.62 38.94 -8.66
C GLY A 226 -6.07 39.32 -9.01
N ILE A 227 -7.06 38.81 -8.30
CA ILE A 227 -8.47 39.07 -8.55
C ILE A 227 -8.89 40.36 -7.76
N ASN A 228 -8.91 41.48 -8.48
CA ASN A 228 -9.33 42.76 -7.94
C ASN A 228 -10.87 42.86 -7.92
N ARG A 229 -11.53 42.25 -6.93
CA ARG A 229 -12.95 42.52 -6.62
C ARG A 229 -13.05 42.96 -5.16
N PRO A 230 -13.88 43.96 -4.83
CA PRO A 230 -14.13 44.35 -3.45
C PRO A 230 -14.79 43.17 -2.75
N VAL A 231 -14.15 42.68 -1.70
CA VAL A 231 -14.67 41.61 -0.83
C VAL A 231 -15.46 42.29 0.27
N ASP A 232 -16.72 41.90 0.43
CA ASP A 232 -17.54 42.25 1.56
C ASP A 232 -16.97 41.57 2.81
N ASP A 233 -16.60 42.32 3.83
CA ASP A 233 -15.89 41.88 5.04
C ASP A 233 -16.68 40.88 5.92
N ASN A 234 -17.87 40.46 5.49
CA ASN A 234 -18.75 39.52 6.20
C ASN A 234 -18.91 38.13 5.53
N ALA A 235 -18.20 37.82 4.46
CA ALA A 235 -18.31 36.52 3.81
C ALA A 235 -17.28 35.52 4.39
N SER A 236 -17.63 34.91 5.49
CA SER A 236 -16.87 33.81 6.09
C SER A 236 -17.36 32.46 5.62
N VAL A 237 -17.33 32.06 4.43
CA VAL A 237 -17.31 30.64 3.91
C VAL A 237 -17.63 30.64 2.42
N ILE A 238 -16.72 30.27 1.58
CA ILE A 238 -17.02 29.89 0.19
C ILE A 238 -17.40 28.40 0.21
N HIS A 239 -18.69 28.11 0.12
CA HIS A 239 -19.16 26.78 -0.27
C HIS A 239 -18.89 26.61 -1.77
N TYR A 240 -18.06 25.64 -2.14
CA TYR A 240 -18.05 25.11 -3.48
C TYR A 240 -19.31 24.26 -3.66
N PRO A 241 -20.11 24.47 -4.71
CA PRO A 241 -21.17 23.53 -5.04
C PRO A 241 -20.54 22.18 -5.36
N GLU A 242 -21.14 21.09 -4.85
CA GLU A 242 -20.83 19.75 -5.26
C GLU A 242 -20.87 19.69 -6.79
N VAL A 243 -19.75 19.28 -7.39
CA VAL A 243 -19.72 18.98 -8.82
C VAL A 243 -20.42 17.64 -8.95
N ASP A 244 -21.65 17.66 -9.48
CA ASP A 244 -22.38 16.46 -9.85
C ASP A 244 -21.51 15.58 -10.71
N ALA A 245 -21.26 14.36 -10.23
CA ALA A 245 -20.55 13.30 -10.95
C ALA A 245 -21.50 12.66 -11.99
N GLU A 246 -21.93 13.46 -12.97
CA GLU A 246 -22.45 12.97 -14.24
C GLU A 246 -21.78 13.78 -15.35
N LEU A 247 -20.74 13.19 -15.96
CA LEU A 247 -20.38 13.33 -17.39
C LEU A 247 -18.95 12.83 -17.64
N TYR A 248 -18.93 11.74 -18.36
CA TYR A 248 -17.88 10.98 -19.05
C TYR A 248 -17.35 9.75 -18.35
#